data_39d6b9908a12f27119acacd9c335264d
#
_entry.id   39d6b9908a12f27119acacd9c335264d
#
_cell.length_a   1.000
_cell.length_b   1.000
_cell.length_c   1.000
_cell.angle_alpha   90.00
_cell.angle_beta   90.00
_cell.angle_gamma   90.00
#
_symmetry.space_group_name_H-M   'P 1'
#
loop_
_entity.id
_entity.type
_entity.pdbx_description
1 polymer ?
#
loop_
_entity_poly.entity_id
_entity_poly.type
_entity_poly.pdbx_seq_one_letter_code
_entity_poly.pdbx_strand_id
1 'polypeptide(L)'
;MKIRFTPIALALMGISVATAGSAAELTMKPGVYTATVNGHNAPMTVEVTVSEHKIEKIDASKNLETIGVGRKAIEKMTAKILDMQSIGVDAVTGATVTSSAIWSAVKQCLEQAGADMKAVTAKVEKHPSGERTIDADVVIVGGGGAGLAAAVSAHEAGAKKVVVLEKLGYLGGSTNVSEGALNAVDPARQGKQGIEDSTAKFYEQTLKGGHDKGDPELVKYLTENSLSSVEWLEAHGVKFKDEIGTATGALWQRSHYPATPSGNTYIRALEAVIDKTNGAIEVITDAEVNDLIKAEGRIAGVKAKHFGEKLTVSSDAVVITTGGFGANVKLRQEVNTGVWKHVVLDNKIGTTNINKAAQGQGMDLAKKYGAQLIGLDDIQLHPCGTPGTGLMENIRTSGRNRIFVNVDGDRFVNEGAARDVLANAIIKQPKGTYWIVVNKVRYPARDWVDANGATIRDMVALGSVVEADSLDDLAKKTGMDAGKLKASIDGYNKIVKDGAKDPLGFVANNKADTTLTEGPWYACQKVVTVHHTMGGIKINTKAEVIGTDGKVIPGLYAAGEVTGGIHGSNRLGGNAIADVMLFGRTAGVEAAAFAKSH
;
A
#
# COMPACT_ATOMS: atom_id res chain seq x y z
N MET A 1 41.89 -0.90 -56.40
CA MET A 1 41.22 0.36 -55.96
C MET A 1 41.17 0.28 -54.43
N LYS A 2 42.09 1.03 -53.77
CA LYS A 2 42.25 0.98 -52.31
C LYS A 2 41.31 1.98 -51.69
N ILE A 3 40.34 1.51 -50.88
CA ILE A 3 39.46 2.40 -50.12
C ILE A 3 40.16 2.74 -48.79
N ARG A 4 40.42 4.00 -48.58
CA ARG A 4 40.98 4.57 -47.33
C ARG A 4 39.83 4.78 -46.35
N PHE A 5 39.91 4.18 -45.16
CA PHE A 5 39.09 4.53 -44.01
C PHE A 5 39.72 5.71 -43.28
N THR A 6 38.96 6.80 -43.15
CA THR A 6 39.29 7.93 -42.28
C THR A 6 38.75 7.64 -40.89
N PRO A 7 39.53 7.81 -39.81
CA PRO A 7 38.99 7.62 -38.45
C PRO A 7 38.15 8.83 -38.04
N ILE A 8 36.91 8.59 -37.67
CA ILE A 8 36.04 9.55 -36.98
C ILE A 8 36.54 9.69 -35.55
N ALA A 9 37.00 10.89 -35.21
CA ALA A 9 37.38 11.23 -33.85
C ALA A 9 36.13 11.23 -32.94
N LEU A 10 36.10 10.32 -32.01
CA LEU A 10 35.13 10.30 -30.92
C LEU A 10 35.50 11.43 -29.94
N ALA A 11 34.70 12.49 -29.91
CA ALA A 11 34.81 13.51 -28.88
C ALA A 11 34.35 12.91 -27.54
N LEU A 12 35.30 12.57 -26.71
CA LEU A 12 35.06 12.30 -25.29
C LEU A 12 34.64 13.63 -24.63
N MET A 13 33.33 13.82 -24.43
CA MET A 13 32.84 14.77 -23.43
C MET A 13 33.32 14.30 -22.07
N GLY A 14 34.23 15.03 -21.47
CA GLY A 14 34.74 14.82 -20.15
C GLY A 14 33.61 14.92 -19.12
N ILE A 15 33.16 13.78 -18.62
CA ILE A 15 32.44 13.74 -17.36
C ILE A 15 33.49 14.14 -16.33
N SER A 16 33.40 15.35 -15.77
CA SER A 16 34.16 15.72 -14.58
C SER A 16 33.66 14.83 -13.44
N VAL A 17 34.40 13.78 -13.16
CA VAL A 17 34.29 13.04 -11.91
C VAL A 17 34.64 14.05 -10.83
N ALA A 18 33.59 14.57 -10.15
CA ALA A 18 33.80 15.30 -8.91
C ALA A 18 34.52 14.35 -7.97
N THR A 19 35.77 14.68 -7.64
CA THR A 19 36.55 13.97 -6.64
C THR A 19 35.74 13.91 -5.37
N ALA A 20 35.28 12.71 -5.04
CA ALA A 20 34.72 12.40 -3.72
C ALA A 20 35.77 12.90 -2.71
N GLY A 21 35.35 13.72 -1.76
CA GLY A 21 36.20 14.07 -0.63
C GLY A 21 36.74 12.77 -0.04
N SER A 22 38.06 12.72 0.18
CA SER A 22 38.79 11.56 0.74
C SER A 22 38.02 11.08 1.97
N ALA A 23 37.28 10.00 1.85
CA ALA A 23 36.78 9.28 3.03
C ALA A 23 38.03 8.91 3.86
N ALA A 24 38.01 9.19 5.17
CA ALA A 24 39.07 8.77 6.05
C ALA A 24 39.28 7.24 5.87
N GLU A 25 40.49 6.82 5.68
CA GLU A 25 40.80 5.41 5.44
C GLU A 25 40.34 4.59 6.64
N LEU A 26 39.37 3.70 6.42
CA LEU A 26 38.84 2.86 7.48
C LEU A 26 39.92 1.88 7.91
N THR A 27 40.03 1.63 9.20
CA THR A 27 40.91 0.56 9.73
C THR A 27 40.07 -0.31 10.65
N MET A 28 39.92 -1.57 10.27
CA MET A 28 39.10 -2.56 10.95
C MET A 28 39.80 -3.92 11.02
N LYS A 29 39.44 -4.74 11.96
CA LYS A 29 39.85 -6.15 11.98
C LYS A 29 38.98 -6.90 10.97
N PRO A 30 39.58 -7.53 9.93
CA PRO A 30 38.83 -8.33 8.97
C PRO A 30 38.01 -9.43 9.64
N GLY A 31 36.76 -9.62 9.21
CA GLY A 31 35.88 -10.63 9.80
C GLY A 31 34.40 -10.42 9.45
N VAL A 32 33.59 -11.28 10.05
CA VAL A 32 32.13 -11.22 9.98
C VAL A 32 31.60 -10.92 11.38
N TYR A 33 30.84 -9.88 11.51
CA TYR A 33 30.29 -9.39 12.77
C TYR A 33 28.75 -9.37 12.71
N THR A 34 28.12 -9.68 13.83
CA THR A 34 26.66 -9.83 13.89
C THR A 34 26.08 -8.99 15.01
N ALA A 35 24.96 -8.32 14.73
CA ALA A 35 24.18 -7.61 15.74
C ALA A 35 22.69 -7.90 15.57
N THR A 36 21.98 -7.98 16.69
CA THR A 36 20.51 -8.09 16.71
C THR A 36 19.93 -6.82 17.30
N VAL A 37 18.98 -6.21 16.58
CA VAL A 37 18.34 -4.94 16.94
C VAL A 37 16.82 -5.06 16.77
N ASN A 38 16.07 -4.16 17.39
CA ASN A 38 14.64 -4.08 17.18
C ASN A 38 14.34 -3.33 15.87
N GLY A 39 13.67 -4.00 14.94
CA GLY A 39 13.08 -3.39 13.76
C GLY A 39 11.72 -2.74 14.07
N HIS A 40 10.97 -2.42 13.03
CA HIS A 40 9.61 -1.92 13.17
C HIS A 40 8.64 -3.02 13.58
N ASN A 41 8.69 -4.17 12.90
CA ASN A 41 7.76 -5.28 13.13
C ASN A 41 8.29 -6.32 14.13
N ALA A 42 9.61 -6.54 14.15
CA ALA A 42 10.23 -7.58 14.96
C ALA A 42 11.75 -7.32 15.13
N PRO A 43 12.41 -8.02 16.08
CA PRO A 43 13.87 -8.06 16.10
C PRO A 43 14.43 -8.55 14.76
N MET A 44 15.50 -7.93 14.28
CA MET A 44 16.22 -8.35 13.08
C MET A 44 17.70 -8.59 13.39
N THR A 45 18.30 -9.56 12.72
CA THR A 45 19.73 -9.86 12.82
C THR A 45 20.41 -9.39 11.55
N VAL A 46 21.44 -8.56 11.71
CA VAL A 46 22.25 -8.03 10.64
C VAL A 46 23.67 -8.58 10.76
N GLU A 47 24.21 -9.05 9.66
CA GLU A 47 25.57 -9.55 9.53
C GLU A 47 26.38 -8.60 8.64
N VAL A 48 27.53 -8.13 9.10
CA VAL A 48 28.42 -7.24 8.38
C VAL A 48 29.76 -7.91 8.16
N THR A 49 30.18 -8.04 6.91
CA THR A 49 31.53 -8.52 6.54
C THR A 49 32.40 -7.31 6.25
N VAL A 50 33.57 -7.26 6.88
CA VAL A 50 34.56 -6.20 6.64
C VAL A 50 35.92 -6.77 6.30
N SER A 51 36.66 -6.09 5.42
CA SER A 51 38.12 -6.21 5.27
C SER A 51 38.83 -5.14 6.12
N GLU A 52 40.14 -5.05 6.03
CA GLU A 52 40.91 -4.07 6.81
C GLU A 52 40.48 -2.62 6.55
N HIS A 53 40.03 -2.32 5.31
CA HIS A 53 39.77 -0.95 4.88
C HIS A 53 38.38 -0.76 4.28
N LYS A 54 37.51 -1.81 4.31
CA LYS A 54 36.23 -1.73 3.59
C LYS A 54 35.12 -2.52 4.25
N ILE A 55 33.90 -1.97 4.21
CA ILE A 55 32.67 -2.70 4.47
C ILE A 55 32.29 -3.43 3.17
N GLU A 56 32.45 -4.77 3.19
CA GLU A 56 32.30 -5.58 1.97
C GLU A 56 30.86 -6.02 1.72
N LYS A 57 30.12 -6.36 2.79
CA LYS A 57 28.76 -6.88 2.71
C LYS A 57 27.96 -6.53 3.95
N ILE A 58 26.69 -6.23 3.75
CA ILE A 58 25.68 -6.11 4.83
C ILE A 58 24.55 -7.05 4.48
N ASP A 59 24.27 -8.04 5.32
CA ASP A 59 23.17 -8.98 5.17
C ASP A 59 22.16 -8.79 6.29
N ALA A 60 20.99 -8.28 5.94
CA ALA A 60 19.84 -8.08 6.83
C ALA A 60 18.64 -8.92 6.36
N SER A 61 18.87 -10.06 5.71
CA SER A 61 17.83 -10.95 5.17
C SER A 61 16.94 -11.58 6.27
N LYS A 62 17.50 -11.73 7.48
CA LYS A 62 16.78 -12.25 8.66
C LYS A 62 15.94 -11.14 9.31
N ASN A 63 14.86 -10.76 8.67
CA ASN A 63 13.94 -9.73 9.15
C ASN A 63 12.48 -10.07 8.82
N LEU A 64 11.54 -9.47 9.55
CA LEU A 64 10.09 -9.54 9.30
C LEU A 64 9.51 -8.17 8.95
N GLU A 65 10.33 -7.27 8.42
CA GLU A 65 9.92 -5.94 8.03
C GLU A 65 8.89 -5.94 6.90
N THR A 66 8.02 -4.94 6.90
CA THR A 66 6.93 -4.77 5.93
C THR A 66 7.47 -4.74 4.50
N ILE A 67 6.91 -5.59 3.64
CA ILE A 67 7.24 -5.62 2.21
C ILE A 67 6.91 -4.25 1.59
N GLY A 68 7.84 -3.70 0.80
CA GLY A 68 7.67 -2.41 0.11
C GLY A 68 7.87 -1.16 0.96
N VAL A 69 8.02 -1.29 2.28
CA VAL A 69 8.34 -0.18 3.20
C VAL A 69 9.64 -0.46 3.94
N GLY A 70 9.60 -1.29 4.99
CA GLY A 70 10.78 -1.60 5.80
C GLY A 70 11.84 -2.37 5.00
N ARG A 71 11.45 -3.39 4.22
CA ARG A 71 12.41 -4.11 3.36
C ARG A 71 13.02 -3.20 2.29
N LYS A 72 12.25 -2.25 1.74
CA LYS A 72 12.79 -1.25 0.80
C LYS A 72 13.77 -0.30 1.47
N ALA A 73 13.51 0.06 2.74
CA ALA A 73 14.45 0.84 3.54
C ALA A 73 15.75 0.07 3.83
N ILE A 74 15.67 -1.22 4.14
CA ILE A 74 16.84 -2.09 4.28
C ILE A 74 17.68 -2.06 3.00
N GLU A 75 17.05 -2.33 1.84
CA GLU A 75 17.75 -2.30 0.54
C GLU A 75 18.47 -0.97 0.30
N LYS A 76 17.78 0.17 0.51
CA LYS A 76 18.34 1.51 0.29
C LYS A 76 19.45 1.85 1.29
N MET A 77 19.25 1.57 2.58
CA MET A 77 20.22 1.88 3.63
C MET A 77 21.50 1.07 3.45
N THR A 78 21.38 -0.24 3.21
CA THR A 78 22.56 -1.11 3.00
C THR A 78 23.33 -0.72 1.75
N ALA A 79 22.64 -0.40 0.65
CA ALA A 79 23.28 0.08 -0.58
C ALA A 79 24.03 1.41 -0.35
N LYS A 80 23.41 2.40 0.31
CA LYS A 80 24.06 3.68 0.63
C LYS A 80 25.31 3.51 1.52
N ILE A 81 25.22 2.68 2.56
CA ILE A 81 26.34 2.44 3.48
C ILE A 81 27.51 1.77 2.75
N LEU A 82 27.23 0.80 1.87
CA LEU A 82 28.25 0.12 1.07
C LEU A 82 28.88 1.05 0.03
N ASP A 83 28.10 1.89 -0.63
CA ASP A 83 28.58 2.85 -1.62
C ASP A 83 29.47 3.93 -0.97
N MET A 84 28.99 4.51 0.13
CA MET A 84 29.66 5.62 0.81
C MET A 84 30.68 5.18 1.86
N GLN A 85 30.78 3.88 2.15
CA GLN A 85 31.65 3.33 3.20
C GLN A 85 31.51 4.05 4.55
N SER A 86 30.27 4.45 4.87
CA SER A 86 29.93 5.21 6.08
C SER A 86 28.49 4.93 6.51
N ILE A 87 28.26 4.95 7.81
CA ILE A 87 26.90 4.96 8.38
C ILE A 87 26.36 6.38 8.57
N GLY A 88 27.12 7.41 8.20
CA GLY A 88 26.69 8.81 8.20
C GLY A 88 25.73 9.16 7.05
N VAL A 89 24.82 8.25 6.71
CA VAL A 89 23.78 8.39 5.67
C VAL A 89 22.42 8.69 6.27
N ASP A 90 21.58 9.37 5.52
CA ASP A 90 20.25 9.73 6.00
C ASP A 90 19.27 8.56 5.95
N ALA A 91 18.35 8.55 6.91
CA ALA A 91 17.26 7.58 6.97
C ALA A 91 16.33 7.72 5.74
N VAL A 92 15.76 6.62 5.29
CA VAL A 92 14.75 6.61 4.23
C VAL A 92 13.46 7.26 4.74
N THR A 93 13.03 8.35 4.11
CA THR A 93 11.83 9.10 4.49
C THR A 93 10.59 8.21 4.42
N GLY A 94 9.88 8.11 5.54
CA GLY A 94 8.70 7.25 5.67
C GLY A 94 8.97 5.84 6.24
N ALA A 95 10.26 5.46 6.41
CA ALA A 95 10.66 4.18 7.02
C ALA A 95 11.77 4.37 8.09
N THR A 96 11.63 5.41 8.90
CA THR A 96 12.66 5.87 9.84
C THR A 96 13.03 4.81 10.90
N VAL A 97 12.05 4.05 11.40
CA VAL A 97 12.30 3.01 12.42
C VAL A 97 13.23 1.93 11.87
N THR A 98 12.91 1.36 10.72
CA THR A 98 13.74 0.35 10.07
C THR A 98 15.12 0.91 9.67
N SER A 99 15.18 2.14 9.16
CA SER A 99 16.44 2.82 8.83
C SER A 99 17.33 2.96 10.07
N SER A 100 16.77 3.39 11.21
CA SER A 100 17.48 3.50 12.47
C SER A 100 17.95 2.15 13.01
N ALA A 101 17.18 1.09 12.80
CA ALA A 101 17.55 -0.27 13.16
C ALA A 101 18.78 -0.75 12.35
N ILE A 102 18.79 -0.57 11.02
CA ILE A 102 19.96 -0.89 10.18
C ILE A 102 21.18 -0.08 10.60
N TRP A 103 21.00 1.22 10.80
CA TRP A 103 22.08 2.09 11.26
C TRP A 103 22.68 1.60 12.59
N SER A 104 21.84 1.27 13.57
CA SER A 104 22.26 0.77 14.88
C SER A 104 22.97 -0.58 14.79
N ALA A 105 22.47 -1.51 13.98
CA ALA A 105 23.07 -2.82 13.81
C ALA A 105 24.46 -2.75 13.16
N VAL A 106 24.57 -2.00 12.05
CA VAL A 106 25.85 -1.82 11.34
C VAL A 106 26.84 -1.11 12.24
N LYS A 107 26.41 -0.09 13.01
CA LYS A 107 27.24 0.59 14.00
C LYS A 107 27.85 -0.40 15.00
N GLN A 108 27.02 -1.25 15.62
CA GLN A 108 27.49 -2.26 16.57
C GLN A 108 28.50 -3.24 15.95
N CYS A 109 28.27 -3.67 14.71
CA CYS A 109 29.19 -4.54 13.99
C CYS A 109 30.54 -3.85 13.72
N LEU A 110 30.54 -2.57 13.33
CA LEU A 110 31.76 -1.79 13.08
C LEU A 110 32.51 -1.49 14.39
N GLU A 111 31.84 -1.26 15.50
CA GLU A 111 32.44 -1.14 16.83
C GLU A 111 33.13 -2.43 17.23
N GLN A 112 32.54 -3.61 17.01
CA GLN A 112 33.14 -4.92 17.24
C GLN A 112 34.38 -5.14 16.36
N ALA A 113 34.36 -4.65 15.12
CA ALA A 113 35.48 -4.70 14.19
C ALA A 113 36.63 -3.72 14.57
N GLY A 114 36.40 -2.84 15.54
CA GLY A 114 37.40 -1.86 15.99
C GLY A 114 37.54 -0.65 15.06
N ALA A 115 36.49 -0.32 14.29
CA ALA A 115 36.49 0.83 13.40
C ALA A 115 36.63 2.17 14.16
N ASP A 116 37.25 3.18 13.55
CA ASP A 116 37.15 4.56 14.04
C ASP A 116 35.73 5.08 13.86
N MET A 117 34.99 5.09 14.96
CA MET A 117 33.58 5.48 14.96
C MET A 117 33.38 6.94 14.56
N LYS A 118 34.36 7.82 14.76
CA LYS A 118 34.26 9.21 14.30
C LYS A 118 34.28 9.28 12.76
N ALA A 119 35.16 8.47 12.16
CA ALA A 119 35.26 8.39 10.70
C ALA A 119 33.99 7.78 10.08
N VAL A 120 33.54 6.62 10.57
CA VAL A 120 32.38 5.91 9.98
C VAL A 120 31.02 6.57 10.23
N THR A 121 30.88 7.44 11.23
CA THR A 121 29.63 8.18 11.51
C THR A 121 29.61 9.58 10.92
N ALA A 122 30.71 10.04 10.31
CA ALA A 122 30.76 11.35 9.66
C ALA A 122 29.68 11.44 8.57
N LYS A 123 28.94 12.56 8.53
CA LYS A 123 27.90 12.77 7.52
C LYS A 123 28.54 12.95 6.16
N VAL A 124 28.26 12.03 5.25
CA VAL A 124 28.85 11.98 3.90
C VAL A 124 27.84 12.29 2.79
N GLU A 125 26.56 12.12 3.05
CA GLU A 125 25.50 12.33 2.05
C GLU A 125 25.31 13.80 1.76
N LYS A 126 25.38 14.17 0.46
CA LYS A 126 25.14 15.52 -0.04
C LYS A 126 23.77 15.55 -0.71
N HIS A 127 22.99 16.56 -0.38
CA HIS A 127 21.65 16.74 -0.95
C HIS A 127 21.63 17.87 -1.98
N PRO A 128 20.69 17.80 -2.95
CA PRO A 128 20.43 18.89 -3.87
C PRO A 128 20.07 20.18 -3.11
N SER A 129 20.53 21.30 -3.62
CA SER A 129 20.25 22.64 -3.08
C SER A 129 20.16 23.68 -4.21
N GLY A 130 19.61 24.84 -3.90
CA GLY A 130 19.41 25.90 -4.89
C GLY A 130 18.05 25.80 -5.60
N GLU A 131 18.01 26.10 -6.88
CA GLU A 131 16.80 26.08 -7.69
C GLU A 131 17.02 25.23 -8.94
N ARG A 132 16.03 24.38 -9.25
CA ARG A 132 16.02 23.53 -10.45
C ARG A 132 14.67 23.63 -11.14
N THR A 133 14.69 23.73 -12.47
CA THR A 133 13.48 23.66 -13.32
C THR A 133 13.56 22.46 -14.24
N ILE A 134 12.45 21.77 -14.40
CA ILE A 134 12.27 20.64 -15.32
C ILE A 134 11.05 20.95 -16.19
N ASP A 135 11.16 20.70 -17.50
CA ASP A 135 10.04 20.74 -18.42
C ASP A 135 9.56 19.29 -18.68
N ALA A 136 8.25 19.07 -18.62
CA ALA A 136 7.63 17.78 -18.84
C ALA A 136 6.29 17.92 -19.59
N ASP A 137 5.87 16.89 -20.30
CA ASP A 137 4.51 16.83 -20.86
C ASP A 137 3.49 16.64 -19.74
N VAL A 138 3.80 15.71 -18.81
CA VAL A 138 2.92 15.37 -17.69
C VAL A 138 3.71 15.30 -16.39
N VAL A 139 3.22 15.92 -15.31
CA VAL A 139 3.74 15.74 -13.96
C VAL A 139 2.73 15.00 -13.08
N ILE A 140 3.22 13.97 -12.38
CA ILE A 140 2.44 13.14 -11.46
C ILE A 140 2.83 13.51 -10.03
N VAL A 141 1.85 13.88 -9.20
CA VAL A 141 2.05 14.25 -7.80
C VAL A 141 1.65 13.07 -6.92
N GLY A 142 2.62 12.32 -6.42
CA GLY A 142 2.47 11.11 -5.63
C GLY A 142 2.82 9.83 -6.41
N GLY A 143 3.82 9.10 -5.94
CA GLY A 143 4.32 7.84 -6.53
C GLY A 143 3.67 6.59 -5.96
N GLY A 144 2.39 6.64 -5.56
CA GLY A 144 1.58 5.49 -5.16
C GLY A 144 1.12 4.66 -6.36
N GLY A 145 0.27 3.64 -6.11
CA GLY A 145 -0.24 2.78 -7.19
C GLY A 145 -0.91 3.55 -8.33
N ALA A 146 -1.76 4.55 -8.02
CA ALA A 146 -2.43 5.37 -9.03
C ALA A 146 -1.44 6.23 -9.81
N GLY A 147 -0.43 6.81 -9.13
CA GLY A 147 0.58 7.65 -9.76
C GLY A 147 1.48 6.87 -10.71
N LEU A 148 1.90 5.67 -10.33
CA LEU A 148 2.72 4.81 -11.20
C LEU A 148 1.91 4.30 -12.39
N ALA A 149 0.63 3.93 -12.18
CA ALA A 149 -0.26 3.56 -13.28
C ALA A 149 -0.46 4.75 -14.25
N ALA A 150 -0.64 5.97 -13.72
CA ALA A 150 -0.75 7.18 -14.54
C ALA A 150 0.53 7.48 -15.31
N ALA A 151 1.70 7.36 -14.67
CA ALA A 151 2.98 7.64 -15.32
C ALA A 151 3.27 6.68 -16.48
N VAL A 152 3.09 5.37 -16.26
CA VAL A 152 3.28 4.36 -17.30
C VAL A 152 2.29 4.57 -18.44
N SER A 153 1.00 4.75 -18.13
CA SER A 153 -0.03 4.96 -19.16
C SER A 153 0.12 6.27 -19.92
N ALA A 154 0.60 7.35 -19.29
CA ALA A 154 0.90 8.59 -19.99
C ALA A 154 2.04 8.39 -21.01
N HIS A 155 3.09 7.69 -20.61
CA HIS A 155 4.19 7.35 -21.51
C HIS A 155 3.74 6.45 -22.67
N GLU A 156 2.96 5.40 -22.40
CA GLU A 156 2.37 4.51 -23.42
C GLU A 156 1.44 5.28 -24.38
N ALA A 157 0.71 6.27 -23.86
CA ALA A 157 -0.12 7.17 -24.67
C ALA A 157 0.72 8.22 -25.46
N GLY A 158 2.05 8.21 -25.33
CA GLY A 158 3.00 8.96 -26.12
C GLY A 158 3.45 10.29 -25.53
N ALA A 159 3.30 10.52 -24.22
CA ALA A 159 4.02 11.56 -23.51
C ALA A 159 5.53 11.24 -23.56
N LYS A 160 6.33 12.22 -23.99
CA LYS A 160 7.79 12.06 -24.20
C LYS A 160 8.55 12.19 -22.87
N LYS A 161 8.09 13.07 -21.99
CA LYS A 161 8.66 13.30 -20.68
C LYS A 161 7.57 13.31 -19.62
N VAL A 162 7.65 12.36 -18.70
CA VAL A 162 6.77 12.27 -17.51
C VAL A 162 7.64 12.43 -16.27
N VAL A 163 7.22 13.25 -15.31
CA VAL A 163 7.92 13.42 -14.04
C VAL A 163 7.02 12.98 -12.90
N VAL A 164 7.49 12.06 -12.06
CA VAL A 164 6.79 11.60 -10.86
C VAL A 164 7.48 12.19 -9.64
N LEU A 165 6.75 12.94 -8.83
CA LEU A 165 7.24 13.53 -7.59
C LEU A 165 6.62 12.79 -6.39
N GLU A 166 7.47 12.16 -5.57
CA GLU A 166 7.06 11.43 -4.36
C GLU A 166 7.74 12.01 -3.13
N LYS A 167 6.93 12.36 -2.11
CA LYS A 167 7.46 12.95 -0.88
C LYS A 167 8.19 11.98 0.04
N LEU A 168 7.89 10.67 -0.08
CA LEU A 168 8.60 9.63 0.65
C LEU A 168 9.90 9.25 -0.06
N GLY A 169 10.82 8.62 0.67
CA GLY A 169 12.05 8.10 0.11
C GLY A 169 11.88 6.80 -0.72
N TYR A 170 10.65 6.38 -1.01
CA TYR A 170 10.31 5.17 -1.77
C TYR A 170 8.94 5.31 -2.43
N LEU A 171 8.70 4.53 -3.48
CA LEU A 171 7.44 4.48 -4.22
C LEU A 171 6.43 3.51 -3.61
N GLY A 172 5.17 3.63 -4.00
CA GLY A 172 4.10 2.69 -3.76
C GLY A 172 3.05 3.11 -2.74
N GLY A 173 3.35 4.04 -1.82
CA GLY A 173 2.39 4.52 -0.84
C GLY A 173 1.63 3.40 -0.12
N SER A 174 0.35 3.61 0.18
CA SER A 174 -0.50 2.62 0.84
C SER A 174 -0.79 1.36 0.00
N THR A 175 -0.57 1.39 -1.32
CA THR A 175 -0.67 0.21 -2.18
C THR A 175 0.33 -0.86 -1.76
N ASN A 176 1.54 -0.49 -1.34
CA ASN A 176 2.57 -1.42 -0.86
C ASN A 176 2.10 -2.34 0.28
N VAL A 177 1.30 -1.81 1.20
CA VAL A 177 0.85 -2.50 2.42
C VAL A 177 -0.52 -3.14 2.28
N SER A 178 -1.15 -3.04 1.11
CA SER A 178 -2.43 -3.69 0.82
C SER A 178 -2.25 -5.19 0.57
N GLU A 179 -3.33 -5.98 0.74
CA GLU A 179 -3.33 -7.40 0.33
C GLU A 179 -3.26 -7.58 -1.19
N GLY A 180 -3.49 -6.53 -1.96
CA GLY A 180 -3.44 -6.54 -3.41
C GLY A 180 -4.70 -7.07 -4.10
N ALA A 181 -5.82 -7.22 -3.40
CA ALA A 181 -7.08 -7.63 -4.02
C ALA A 181 -7.57 -6.59 -5.03
N LEU A 182 -7.78 -7.01 -6.27
CA LEU A 182 -8.35 -6.22 -7.36
C LEU A 182 -9.65 -6.86 -7.82
N ASN A 183 -10.77 -6.18 -7.65
CA ASN A 183 -12.06 -6.67 -8.09
C ASN A 183 -12.29 -6.41 -9.58
N ALA A 184 -12.63 -7.48 -10.30
CA ALA A 184 -13.07 -7.42 -11.67
C ALA A 184 -14.00 -8.60 -11.99
N VAL A 185 -14.96 -8.39 -12.88
CA VAL A 185 -15.74 -9.49 -13.46
C VAL A 185 -14.88 -10.13 -14.55
N ASP A 186 -14.48 -11.39 -14.32
CA ASP A 186 -13.61 -12.16 -15.20
C ASP A 186 -14.29 -13.49 -15.58
N PRO A 187 -15.07 -13.51 -16.66
CA PRO A 187 -15.78 -14.72 -17.07
C PRO A 187 -14.86 -15.92 -17.33
N ALA A 188 -13.61 -15.67 -17.74
CA ALA A 188 -12.66 -16.72 -18.05
C ALA A 188 -12.18 -17.47 -16.79
N ARG A 189 -11.81 -16.72 -15.71
CA ARG A 189 -11.41 -17.31 -14.44
C ARG A 189 -12.58 -17.76 -13.59
N GLN A 190 -13.61 -16.90 -13.47
CA GLN A 190 -14.80 -17.20 -12.67
C GLN A 190 -15.58 -18.40 -13.23
N GLY A 191 -15.72 -18.51 -14.56
CA GLY A 191 -16.41 -19.63 -15.23
C GLY A 191 -15.76 -20.99 -14.93
N LYS A 192 -14.42 -21.07 -14.92
CA LYS A 192 -13.69 -22.29 -14.54
C LYS A 192 -13.98 -22.76 -13.12
N GLN A 193 -14.36 -21.84 -12.24
CA GLN A 193 -14.65 -22.09 -10.83
C GLN A 193 -16.15 -22.18 -10.55
N GLY A 194 -17.00 -22.09 -11.57
CA GLY A 194 -18.46 -22.12 -11.45
C GLY A 194 -19.01 -20.90 -10.69
N ILE A 195 -18.32 -19.76 -10.78
CA ILE A 195 -18.76 -18.50 -10.17
C ILE A 195 -19.53 -17.73 -11.22
N GLU A 196 -20.82 -17.49 -10.97
CA GLU A 196 -21.67 -16.65 -11.79
C GLU A 196 -21.56 -15.19 -11.34
N ASP A 197 -21.13 -14.30 -12.23
CA ASP A 197 -21.00 -12.88 -11.98
C ASP A 197 -21.32 -12.06 -13.23
N SER A 198 -21.57 -10.75 -13.04
CA SER A 198 -21.78 -9.80 -14.13
C SER A 198 -21.41 -8.39 -13.70
N THR A 199 -21.10 -7.53 -14.67
CA THR A 199 -20.84 -6.10 -14.44
C THR A 199 -22.06 -5.40 -13.83
N ALA A 200 -23.27 -5.80 -14.22
CA ALA A 200 -24.52 -5.28 -13.64
C ALA A 200 -24.64 -5.61 -12.15
N LYS A 201 -24.34 -6.87 -11.76
CA LYS A 201 -24.31 -7.29 -10.35
C LYS A 201 -23.21 -6.55 -9.58
N PHE A 202 -22.04 -6.38 -10.17
CA PHE A 202 -20.94 -5.65 -9.56
C PHE A 202 -21.29 -4.18 -9.35
N TYR A 203 -21.92 -3.54 -10.33
CA TYR A 203 -22.43 -2.17 -10.25
C TYR A 203 -23.45 -2.01 -9.12
N GLU A 204 -24.49 -2.86 -9.11
CA GLU A 204 -25.53 -2.81 -8.08
C GLU A 204 -24.96 -2.99 -6.67
N GLN A 205 -24.06 -3.99 -6.49
CA GLN A 205 -23.43 -4.22 -5.19
C GLN A 205 -22.53 -3.07 -4.77
N THR A 206 -21.83 -2.43 -5.71
CA THR A 206 -20.95 -1.29 -5.40
C THR A 206 -21.74 -0.08 -4.97
N LEU A 207 -22.83 0.26 -5.69
CA LEU A 207 -23.72 1.36 -5.29
C LEU A 207 -24.38 1.09 -3.94
N LYS A 208 -25.05 -0.06 -3.77
CA LYS A 208 -25.72 -0.41 -2.52
C LYS A 208 -24.75 -0.54 -1.35
N GLY A 209 -23.58 -1.15 -1.58
CA GLY A 209 -22.52 -1.26 -0.58
C GLY A 209 -21.99 0.10 -0.15
N GLY A 210 -21.99 1.08 -1.04
CA GLY A 210 -21.68 2.48 -0.80
C GLY A 210 -22.85 3.32 -0.29
N HIS A 211 -23.98 2.68 0.08
CA HIS A 211 -25.22 3.33 0.56
C HIS A 211 -25.81 4.31 -0.45
N ASP A 212 -25.72 3.99 -1.74
CA ASP A 212 -26.23 4.78 -2.87
C ASP A 212 -25.68 6.23 -2.95
N LYS A 213 -24.54 6.49 -2.29
CA LYS A 213 -23.83 7.78 -2.34
C LYS A 213 -22.76 7.85 -3.44
N GLY A 214 -22.42 6.72 -4.07
CA GLY A 214 -21.51 6.70 -5.22
C GLY A 214 -22.10 7.42 -6.42
N ASP A 215 -21.24 8.12 -7.20
CA ASP A 215 -21.65 8.67 -8.49
C ASP A 215 -21.91 7.51 -9.46
N PRO A 216 -23.14 7.37 -9.99
CA PRO A 216 -23.50 6.25 -10.85
C PRO A 216 -22.61 6.09 -12.09
N GLU A 217 -22.14 7.20 -12.69
CA GLU A 217 -21.27 7.16 -13.87
C GLU A 217 -19.87 6.66 -13.53
N LEU A 218 -19.31 7.13 -12.41
CA LEU A 218 -17.99 6.66 -11.94
C LEU A 218 -18.04 5.19 -11.51
N VAL A 219 -19.09 4.78 -10.80
CA VAL A 219 -19.28 3.37 -10.38
C VAL A 219 -19.45 2.47 -11.61
N LYS A 220 -20.23 2.90 -12.60
CA LYS A 220 -20.40 2.18 -13.85
C LYS A 220 -19.08 2.04 -14.60
N TYR A 221 -18.33 3.13 -14.72
CA TYR A 221 -17.02 3.12 -15.37
C TYR A 221 -16.06 2.15 -14.68
N LEU A 222 -16.00 2.17 -13.34
CA LEU A 222 -15.19 1.23 -12.56
C LEU A 222 -15.57 -0.22 -12.84
N THR A 223 -16.85 -0.55 -12.73
CA THR A 223 -17.31 -1.94 -12.77
C THR A 223 -17.29 -2.58 -14.15
N GLU A 224 -17.45 -1.78 -15.20
CA GLU A 224 -17.36 -2.23 -16.59
C GLU A 224 -15.91 -2.36 -17.09
N ASN A 225 -14.97 -1.58 -16.54
CA ASN A 225 -13.60 -1.49 -17.09
C ASN A 225 -12.50 -2.08 -16.20
N SER A 226 -12.81 -2.55 -14.99
CA SER A 226 -11.79 -3.05 -14.05
C SER A 226 -11.01 -4.26 -14.57
N LEU A 227 -11.61 -5.13 -15.40
CA LEU A 227 -10.92 -6.28 -16.00
C LEU A 227 -9.75 -5.83 -16.88
N SER A 228 -9.91 -4.73 -17.63
CA SER A 228 -8.82 -4.18 -18.44
C SER A 228 -7.58 -3.81 -17.62
N SER A 229 -7.74 -3.52 -16.33
CA SER A 229 -6.61 -3.26 -15.44
C SER A 229 -5.90 -4.55 -15.01
N VAL A 230 -6.62 -5.66 -14.87
CA VAL A 230 -6.02 -6.99 -14.66
C VAL A 230 -5.17 -7.36 -15.85
N GLU A 231 -5.72 -7.28 -17.05
CA GLU A 231 -5.05 -7.61 -18.32
C GLU A 231 -3.82 -6.72 -18.57
N TRP A 232 -3.95 -5.41 -18.29
CA TRP A 232 -2.84 -4.46 -18.40
C TRP A 232 -1.71 -4.80 -17.42
N LEU A 233 -2.02 -5.12 -16.18
CA LEU A 233 -1.02 -5.52 -15.18
C LEU A 233 -0.34 -6.84 -15.57
N GLU A 234 -1.07 -7.79 -16.17
CA GLU A 234 -0.48 -9.03 -16.70
C GLU A 234 0.48 -8.77 -17.85
N ALA A 235 0.12 -7.85 -18.76
CA ALA A 235 1.01 -7.42 -19.83
C ALA A 235 2.30 -6.75 -19.31
N HIS A 236 2.25 -6.18 -18.09
CA HIS A 236 3.39 -5.57 -17.40
C HIS A 236 4.09 -6.53 -16.42
N GLY A 237 3.81 -7.84 -16.53
CA GLY A 237 4.55 -8.88 -15.80
C GLY A 237 3.98 -9.26 -14.43
N VAL A 238 2.83 -8.73 -14.04
CA VAL A 238 2.13 -9.21 -12.86
C VAL A 238 1.52 -10.59 -13.16
N LYS A 239 1.77 -11.53 -12.28
CA LYS A 239 1.11 -12.84 -12.32
C LYS A 239 0.02 -12.86 -11.26
N PHE A 240 -1.22 -13.12 -11.67
CA PHE A 240 -2.32 -13.35 -10.75
C PHE A 240 -2.47 -14.85 -10.46
N LYS A 241 -3.09 -15.15 -9.31
CA LYS A 241 -3.55 -16.50 -9.02
C LYS A 241 -4.68 -16.87 -9.98
N ASP A 242 -4.78 -18.12 -10.36
CA ASP A 242 -5.93 -18.60 -11.15
C ASP A 242 -7.22 -18.59 -10.33
N GLU A 243 -7.11 -18.76 -9.02
CA GLU A 243 -8.22 -18.76 -8.09
C GLU A 243 -8.71 -17.34 -7.81
N ILE A 244 -10.01 -17.13 -8.03
CA ILE A 244 -10.70 -15.88 -7.67
C ILE A 244 -11.11 -15.95 -6.21
N GLY A 245 -10.66 -14.97 -5.44
CA GLY A 245 -10.93 -14.88 -4.02
C GLY A 245 -12.05 -13.90 -3.64
N THR A 246 -12.18 -13.67 -2.33
CA THR A 246 -13.12 -12.70 -1.75
C THR A 246 -12.38 -11.84 -0.73
N ALA A 247 -12.21 -10.55 -1.01
CA ALA A 247 -11.66 -9.62 -0.06
C ALA A 247 -12.66 -9.32 1.08
N THR A 248 -12.17 -8.86 2.23
CA THR A 248 -13.04 -8.48 3.36
C THR A 248 -14.08 -7.45 2.93
N GLY A 249 -15.37 -7.79 3.06
CA GLY A 249 -16.48 -6.92 2.67
C GLY A 249 -16.64 -6.74 1.16
N ALA A 250 -16.18 -7.69 0.33
CA ALA A 250 -16.35 -7.65 -1.13
C ALA A 250 -17.75 -8.00 -1.61
N LEU A 251 -18.55 -8.67 -0.80
CA LEU A 251 -19.92 -9.14 -1.05
C LEU A 251 -20.06 -10.21 -2.14
N TRP A 252 -19.02 -10.42 -2.97
CA TRP A 252 -18.99 -11.44 -4.01
C TRP A 252 -17.57 -11.89 -4.33
N GLN A 253 -17.44 -13.07 -4.92
CA GLN A 253 -16.18 -13.70 -5.30
C GLN A 253 -15.72 -13.18 -6.67
N ARG A 254 -14.94 -12.08 -6.69
CA ARG A 254 -14.37 -11.42 -7.87
C ARG A 254 -13.00 -10.80 -7.65
N SER A 255 -12.36 -11.11 -6.53
CA SER A 255 -11.08 -10.50 -6.17
C SER A 255 -9.92 -11.30 -6.78
N HIS A 256 -9.17 -10.65 -7.67
CA HIS A 256 -7.90 -11.15 -8.20
C HIS A 256 -6.78 -10.81 -7.21
N TYR A 257 -5.97 -11.81 -6.88
CA TYR A 257 -4.81 -11.64 -6.02
C TYR A 257 -3.53 -11.92 -6.78
N PRO A 258 -2.47 -11.13 -6.63
CA PRO A 258 -1.19 -11.46 -7.25
C PRO A 258 -0.64 -12.78 -6.69
N ALA A 259 0.02 -13.55 -7.54
CA ALA A 259 0.63 -14.83 -7.16
C ALA A 259 1.74 -14.64 -6.12
N THR A 260 2.54 -13.57 -6.26
CA THR A 260 3.42 -13.07 -5.19
C THR A 260 2.59 -12.19 -4.27
N PRO A 261 2.63 -12.41 -2.94
CA PRO A 261 1.77 -11.70 -2.01
C PRO A 261 1.93 -10.19 -2.02
N SER A 262 0.85 -9.47 -1.69
CA SER A 262 0.70 -8.03 -1.46
C SER A 262 0.64 -7.12 -2.69
N GLY A 263 0.09 -5.92 -2.49
CA GLY A 263 0.04 -4.87 -3.51
C GLY A 263 1.40 -4.32 -3.93
N ASN A 264 2.47 -4.61 -3.16
CA ASN A 264 3.84 -4.30 -3.57
C ASN A 264 4.22 -4.97 -4.90
N THR A 265 3.59 -6.10 -5.25
CA THR A 265 3.79 -6.76 -6.55
C THR A 265 3.46 -5.84 -7.73
N TYR A 266 2.39 -5.07 -7.62
CA TYR A 266 2.02 -4.06 -8.63
C TYR A 266 3.07 -2.95 -8.73
N ILE A 267 3.52 -2.47 -7.59
CA ILE A 267 4.53 -1.40 -7.53
C ILE A 267 5.82 -1.85 -8.18
N ARG A 268 6.32 -3.04 -7.83
CA ARG A 268 7.55 -3.60 -8.43
C ARG A 268 7.44 -3.81 -9.94
N ALA A 269 6.29 -4.25 -10.41
CA ALA A 269 6.06 -4.42 -11.84
C ALA A 269 6.12 -3.07 -12.58
N LEU A 270 5.46 -2.04 -12.04
CA LEU A 270 5.45 -0.69 -12.63
C LEU A 270 6.82 -0.01 -12.51
N GLU A 271 7.55 -0.16 -11.38
CA GLU A 271 8.95 0.28 -11.26
C GLU A 271 9.82 -0.34 -12.36
N ALA A 272 9.69 -1.66 -12.59
CA ALA A 272 10.46 -2.35 -13.63
C ALA A 272 10.11 -1.89 -15.07
N VAL A 273 8.90 -1.40 -15.31
CA VAL A 273 8.54 -0.75 -16.58
C VAL A 273 9.21 0.61 -16.68
N ILE A 274 9.13 1.43 -15.64
CA ILE A 274 9.73 2.77 -15.56
C ILE A 274 11.23 2.71 -15.81
N ASP A 275 11.94 1.76 -15.19
CA ASP A 275 13.38 1.57 -15.37
C ASP A 275 13.79 1.34 -16.85
N LYS A 276 12.88 0.75 -17.65
CA LYS A 276 13.11 0.49 -19.08
C LYS A 276 12.84 1.69 -19.97
N THR A 277 12.28 2.78 -19.45
CA THR A 277 11.95 3.97 -20.26
C THR A 277 13.16 4.88 -20.55
N ASN A 278 14.36 4.53 -20.06
CA ASN A 278 15.59 5.28 -20.24
C ASN A 278 15.46 6.78 -19.86
N GLY A 279 14.70 7.06 -18.80
CA GLY A 279 14.49 8.42 -18.28
C GLY A 279 13.35 9.21 -18.94
N ALA A 280 12.57 8.60 -19.85
CA ALA A 280 11.33 9.22 -20.33
C ALA A 280 10.31 9.39 -19.18
N ILE A 281 10.31 8.47 -18.22
CA ILE A 281 9.66 8.65 -16.92
C ILE A 281 10.75 8.89 -15.87
N GLU A 282 10.84 10.13 -15.37
CA GLU A 282 11.76 10.51 -14.30
C GLU A 282 11.05 10.46 -12.96
N VAL A 283 11.61 9.72 -11.98
CA VAL A 283 11.08 9.62 -10.62
C VAL A 283 12.00 10.38 -9.67
N ILE A 284 11.42 11.31 -8.90
CA ILE A 284 12.13 12.07 -7.87
C ILE A 284 11.45 11.80 -6.53
N THR A 285 12.12 11.03 -5.68
CA THR A 285 11.69 10.78 -4.29
C THR A 285 12.18 11.90 -3.36
N ASP A 286 11.66 11.95 -2.12
CA ASP A 286 11.95 13.03 -1.16
C ASP A 286 11.59 14.42 -1.70
N ALA A 287 10.65 14.49 -2.65
CA ALA A 287 10.17 15.69 -3.32
C ALA A 287 8.72 15.99 -2.93
N GLU A 288 8.51 16.91 -2.01
CA GLU A 288 7.20 17.32 -1.53
C GLU A 288 6.65 18.47 -2.36
N VAL A 289 5.57 18.21 -3.12
CA VAL A 289 4.84 19.24 -3.87
C VAL A 289 4.07 20.10 -2.88
N ASN A 290 4.26 21.42 -2.95
CA ASN A 290 3.66 22.39 -2.04
C ASN A 290 2.80 23.46 -2.74
N ASP A 291 2.85 23.55 -4.07
CA ASP A 291 2.00 24.43 -4.87
C ASP A 291 1.80 23.94 -6.29
N LEU A 292 0.69 24.36 -6.92
CA LEU A 292 0.46 24.22 -8.36
C LEU A 292 0.85 25.52 -9.07
N ILE A 293 1.12 25.42 -10.36
CA ILE A 293 1.38 26.59 -11.23
C ILE A 293 0.16 26.76 -12.14
N LYS A 294 -0.41 27.97 -12.15
CA LYS A 294 -1.48 28.34 -13.07
C LYS A 294 -0.96 29.33 -14.10
N ALA A 295 -1.12 29.03 -15.38
CA ALA A 295 -0.78 29.88 -16.50
C ALA A 295 -1.81 29.72 -17.62
N GLU A 296 -2.12 30.78 -18.33
CA GLU A 296 -2.99 30.76 -19.51
C GLU A 296 -4.36 30.08 -19.29
N GLY A 297 -4.91 30.25 -18.08
CA GLY A 297 -6.22 29.70 -17.71
C GLY A 297 -6.22 28.21 -17.32
N ARG A 298 -5.07 27.51 -17.36
CA ARG A 298 -4.91 26.09 -17.02
C ARG A 298 -3.92 25.86 -15.88
N ILE A 299 -3.91 24.67 -15.31
CA ILE A 299 -2.81 24.23 -14.47
C ILE A 299 -1.67 23.80 -15.37
N ALA A 300 -0.48 24.38 -15.12
CA ALA A 300 0.69 24.33 -16.00
C ALA A 300 1.97 23.89 -15.26
N GLY A 301 1.84 23.10 -14.21
CA GLY A 301 2.97 22.58 -13.49
C GLY A 301 2.83 22.64 -11.97
N VAL A 302 3.94 22.36 -11.27
CA VAL A 302 4.00 22.30 -9.82
C VAL A 302 5.29 22.90 -9.27
N LYS A 303 5.25 23.31 -7.99
CA LYS A 303 6.42 23.64 -7.17
C LYS A 303 6.58 22.61 -6.08
N ALA A 304 7.81 22.18 -5.87
CA ALA A 304 8.16 21.19 -4.87
C ALA A 304 9.42 21.58 -4.09
N LYS A 305 9.58 20.99 -2.92
CA LYS A 305 10.80 21.02 -2.13
C LYS A 305 11.44 19.63 -2.20
N HIS A 306 12.69 19.58 -2.67
CA HIS A 306 13.50 18.37 -2.74
C HIS A 306 14.75 18.58 -1.90
N PHE A 307 14.75 18.11 -0.66
CA PHE A 307 15.75 18.48 0.37
C PHE A 307 15.89 20.00 0.53
N GLY A 308 17.06 20.56 0.14
CA GLY A 308 17.34 22.00 0.14
C GLY A 308 17.04 22.70 -1.19
N GLU A 309 16.65 21.96 -2.23
CA GLU A 309 16.38 22.45 -3.59
C GLU A 309 14.92 22.91 -3.70
N LYS A 310 14.70 24.05 -4.33
CA LYS A 310 13.39 24.48 -4.83
C LYS A 310 13.21 23.92 -6.24
N LEU A 311 12.36 22.93 -6.39
CA LEU A 311 12.08 22.28 -7.65
C LEU A 311 10.82 22.85 -8.28
N THR A 312 10.92 23.30 -9.53
CA THR A 312 9.79 23.69 -10.37
C THR A 312 9.67 22.69 -11.51
N VAL A 313 8.48 22.11 -11.71
CA VAL A 313 8.19 21.30 -12.89
C VAL A 313 7.12 22.02 -13.70
N SER A 314 7.51 22.56 -14.85
CA SER A 314 6.58 23.09 -15.86
C SER A 314 6.01 21.92 -16.64
N SER A 315 4.70 21.87 -16.86
CA SER A 315 4.07 20.78 -17.60
C SER A 315 2.75 21.21 -18.23
N ASP A 316 2.34 20.49 -19.27
CA ASP A 316 1.04 20.74 -19.90
C ASP A 316 -0.12 20.17 -19.08
N ALA A 317 0.11 19.08 -18.33
CA ALA A 317 -0.89 18.48 -17.45
C ALA A 317 -0.29 18.02 -16.10
N VAL A 318 -1.12 18.12 -15.06
CA VAL A 318 -0.81 17.69 -13.68
C VAL A 318 -1.81 16.64 -13.24
N VAL A 319 -1.31 15.51 -12.72
CA VAL A 319 -2.15 14.43 -12.16
C VAL A 319 -1.89 14.30 -10.66
N ILE A 320 -2.91 14.52 -9.83
CA ILE A 320 -2.83 14.38 -8.37
C ILE A 320 -3.20 12.96 -7.96
N THR A 321 -2.26 12.25 -7.31
CA THR A 321 -2.39 10.84 -6.88
C THR A 321 -1.84 10.60 -5.47
N THR A 322 -2.03 11.58 -4.59
CA THR A 322 -1.38 11.67 -3.26
C THR A 322 -2.00 10.78 -2.19
N GLY A 323 -3.01 9.98 -2.53
CA GLY A 323 -3.78 9.17 -1.57
C GLY A 323 -4.74 10.02 -0.71
N GLY A 324 -5.40 9.35 0.23
CA GLY A 324 -6.41 9.98 1.07
C GLY A 324 -5.85 10.73 2.29
N PHE A 325 -6.68 10.84 3.34
CA PHE A 325 -6.33 11.55 4.56
C PHE A 325 -6.49 10.71 5.85
N GLY A 326 -6.60 9.39 5.71
CA GLY A 326 -6.85 8.50 6.86
C GLY A 326 -5.79 8.56 7.97
N ALA A 327 -4.57 9.01 7.68
CA ALA A 327 -3.52 9.20 8.67
C ALA A 327 -3.50 10.62 9.28
N ASN A 328 -4.30 11.56 8.78
CA ASN A 328 -4.44 12.90 9.35
C ASN A 328 -5.49 12.90 10.46
N VAL A 329 -5.04 12.68 11.71
CA VAL A 329 -5.91 12.58 12.89
C VAL A 329 -6.76 13.82 13.09
N LYS A 330 -6.21 15.00 12.85
CA LYS A 330 -6.95 16.26 12.98
C LYS A 330 -8.07 16.34 11.96
N LEU A 331 -7.76 16.16 10.69
CA LEU A 331 -8.73 16.26 9.60
C LEU A 331 -9.83 15.21 9.73
N ARG A 332 -9.48 13.94 9.99
CA ARG A 332 -10.48 12.87 10.11
C ARG A 332 -11.45 13.07 11.30
N GLN A 333 -11.05 13.77 12.36
CA GLN A 333 -11.96 14.16 13.45
C GLN A 333 -12.82 15.37 13.07
N GLU A 334 -12.25 16.37 12.40
CA GLU A 334 -12.97 17.56 11.95
C GLU A 334 -14.10 17.22 10.98
N VAL A 335 -13.86 16.27 10.04
CA VAL A 335 -14.85 15.88 9.02
C VAL A 335 -15.77 14.74 9.47
N ASN A 336 -15.59 14.15 10.64
CA ASN A 336 -16.37 13.01 11.14
C ASN A 336 -17.79 13.39 11.55
N THR A 337 -18.59 13.85 10.61
CA THR A 337 -20.00 14.21 10.79
C THR A 337 -20.98 13.16 10.27
N GLY A 338 -20.47 12.14 9.56
CA GLY A 338 -21.21 11.08 8.90
C GLY A 338 -21.53 9.87 9.78
N VAL A 339 -21.35 8.68 9.21
CA VAL A 339 -21.72 7.39 9.83
C VAL A 339 -20.98 7.10 11.13
N TRP A 340 -19.79 7.63 11.32
CA TRP A 340 -18.94 7.42 12.49
C TRP A 340 -18.93 8.58 13.50
N LYS A 341 -19.85 9.54 13.41
CA LYS A 341 -19.92 10.71 14.30
C LYS A 341 -19.97 10.38 15.81
N HIS A 342 -20.33 9.14 16.14
CA HIS A 342 -20.36 8.60 17.50
C HIS A 342 -19.04 7.91 17.93
N VAL A 343 -18.06 7.83 17.03
CA VAL A 343 -16.75 7.20 17.25
C VAL A 343 -15.67 8.29 17.25
N VAL A 344 -14.82 8.29 18.29
CA VAL A 344 -13.69 9.22 18.32
C VAL A 344 -12.58 8.66 17.42
N LEU A 345 -12.32 9.33 16.29
CA LEU A 345 -11.30 8.94 15.32
C LEU A 345 -9.91 9.52 15.70
N ASP A 346 -9.48 9.32 16.94
CA ASP A 346 -8.18 9.77 17.46
C ASP A 346 -7.04 8.77 17.15
N ASN A 347 -5.88 8.97 17.77
CA ASN A 347 -4.73 8.08 17.60
C ASN A 347 -4.96 6.65 18.14
N LYS A 348 -5.93 6.44 19.04
CA LYS A 348 -6.16 5.10 19.64
C LYS A 348 -6.79 4.13 18.65
N ILE A 349 -7.59 4.65 17.70
CA ILE A 349 -8.18 3.80 16.67
C ILE A 349 -7.15 3.39 15.61
N GLY A 350 -6.02 4.09 15.51
CA GLY A 350 -4.96 3.81 14.56
C GLY A 350 -5.33 4.06 13.09
N THR A 351 -4.52 3.54 12.19
CA THR A 351 -4.76 3.56 10.75
C THR A 351 -3.95 2.49 10.05
N THR A 352 -4.47 1.96 8.94
CA THR A 352 -3.74 1.06 8.04
C THR A 352 -2.93 1.81 6.97
N ASN A 353 -3.10 3.12 6.87
CA ASN A 353 -2.42 3.95 5.87
C ASN A 353 -0.97 4.23 6.27
N ILE A 354 -0.13 4.50 5.27
CA ILE A 354 1.22 5.01 5.51
C ILE A 354 1.11 6.40 6.15
N ASN A 355 1.58 6.53 7.39
CA ASN A 355 1.34 7.69 8.24
C ASN A 355 1.74 9.03 7.59
N LYS A 356 2.93 9.11 7.02
CA LYS A 356 3.39 10.34 6.36
C LYS A 356 2.80 10.56 4.95
N ALA A 357 2.17 9.54 4.35
CA ALA A 357 1.60 9.65 3.00
C ALA A 357 0.16 10.19 3.02
N ALA A 358 -0.75 9.51 3.70
CA ALA A 358 -2.20 9.77 3.65
C ALA A 358 -2.60 10.96 4.55
N GLN A 359 -2.17 12.16 4.20
CA GLN A 359 -2.38 13.40 4.99
C GLN A 359 -3.39 14.38 4.38
N GLY A 360 -3.90 14.12 3.16
CA GLY A 360 -4.86 14.99 2.49
C GLY A 360 -4.25 16.17 1.72
N GLN A 361 -2.93 16.26 1.62
CA GLN A 361 -2.24 17.41 1.01
C GLN A 361 -2.65 17.67 -0.44
N GLY A 362 -2.88 16.63 -1.25
CA GLY A 362 -3.33 16.81 -2.64
C GLY A 362 -4.72 17.41 -2.75
N MET A 363 -5.60 17.12 -1.78
CA MET A 363 -6.92 17.78 -1.72
C MET A 363 -6.78 19.28 -1.42
N ASP A 364 -5.90 19.64 -0.49
CA ASP A 364 -5.64 21.05 -0.16
C ASP A 364 -5.04 21.80 -1.35
N LEU A 365 -4.11 21.18 -2.08
CA LEU A 365 -3.56 21.72 -3.32
C LEU A 365 -4.66 21.98 -4.35
N ALA A 366 -5.47 20.98 -4.68
CA ALA A 366 -6.54 21.10 -5.66
C ALA A 366 -7.59 22.16 -5.24
N LYS A 367 -8.02 22.14 -3.98
CA LYS A 367 -8.97 23.10 -3.40
C LYS A 367 -8.51 24.54 -3.55
N LYS A 368 -7.22 24.82 -3.32
CA LYS A 368 -6.63 26.15 -3.50
C LYS A 368 -6.84 26.72 -4.91
N TYR A 369 -6.95 25.83 -5.91
CA TYR A 369 -7.16 26.19 -7.32
C TYR A 369 -8.60 25.98 -7.80
N GLY A 370 -9.53 25.85 -6.86
CA GLY A 370 -10.96 25.85 -7.14
C GLY A 370 -11.61 24.48 -7.29
N ALA A 371 -10.91 23.38 -7.04
CA ALA A 371 -11.48 22.04 -7.10
C ALA A 371 -12.60 21.84 -6.06
N GLN A 372 -13.65 21.15 -6.44
CA GLN A 372 -14.71 20.72 -5.55
C GLN A 372 -14.26 19.49 -4.77
N LEU A 373 -14.41 19.51 -3.45
CA LEU A 373 -14.24 18.35 -2.57
C LEU A 373 -15.62 17.80 -2.18
N ILE A 374 -15.76 16.47 -2.16
CA ILE A 374 -17.03 15.79 -1.86
C ILE A 374 -16.80 14.62 -0.90
N GLY A 375 -17.80 14.26 -0.09
CA GLY A 375 -17.84 13.06 0.74
C GLY A 375 -16.76 12.95 1.79
N LEU A 376 -16.20 14.05 2.31
CA LEU A 376 -15.09 14.01 3.27
C LEU A 376 -15.46 13.35 4.61
N ASP A 377 -16.75 13.32 4.96
CA ASP A 377 -17.28 12.63 6.14
C ASP A 377 -17.42 11.11 5.96
N ASP A 378 -17.21 10.61 4.75
CA ASP A 378 -17.27 9.19 4.43
C ASP A 378 -15.89 8.54 4.65
N ILE A 379 -15.66 8.08 5.89
CA ILE A 379 -14.43 7.40 6.31
C ILE A 379 -14.74 5.92 6.56
N GLN A 380 -13.88 5.02 6.08
CA GLN A 380 -14.04 3.59 6.30
C GLN A 380 -13.28 3.10 7.53
N LEU A 381 -13.96 2.39 8.40
CA LEU A 381 -13.33 1.56 9.44
C LEU A 381 -13.20 0.12 8.94
N HIS A 382 -12.02 -0.46 9.17
CA HIS A 382 -11.70 -1.85 8.80
C HIS A 382 -11.61 -2.74 10.03
N PRO A 383 -12.13 -3.98 9.99
CA PRO A 383 -12.13 -4.88 11.14
C PRO A 383 -10.76 -5.50 11.48
N CYS A 384 -9.72 -5.32 10.67
CA CYS A 384 -8.45 -6.05 10.77
C CYS A 384 -7.32 -5.28 11.45
N GLY A 385 -7.61 -4.30 12.32
CA GLY A 385 -6.56 -3.57 13.05
C GLY A 385 -5.90 -4.43 14.12
N THR A 386 -4.58 -4.31 14.25
CA THR A 386 -3.84 -4.88 15.39
C THR A 386 -4.05 -3.97 16.60
N PRO A 387 -4.36 -4.51 17.79
CA PRO A 387 -4.49 -3.70 19.00
C PRO A 387 -3.25 -2.85 19.27
N GLY A 388 -3.44 -1.58 19.58
CA GLY A 388 -2.38 -0.61 19.89
C GLY A 388 -1.78 0.12 18.68
N THR A 389 -1.74 -0.47 17.48
CA THR A 389 -1.18 0.14 16.28
C THR A 389 -2.24 0.48 15.22
N GLY A 390 -3.28 -0.33 15.11
CA GLY A 390 -4.26 -0.26 14.02
C GLY A 390 -3.76 -0.81 12.69
N LEU A 391 -2.53 -1.31 12.61
CA LEU A 391 -1.95 -1.86 11.39
C LEU A 391 -2.60 -3.19 11.00
N MET A 392 -2.67 -3.47 9.71
CA MET A 392 -3.17 -4.75 9.19
C MET A 392 -2.05 -5.80 9.19
N GLU A 393 -1.86 -6.44 10.31
CA GLU A 393 -0.82 -7.45 10.54
C GLU A 393 -1.43 -8.80 10.92
N ASN A 394 -0.62 -9.85 10.92
CA ASN A 394 -0.97 -11.19 11.38
C ASN A 394 -2.13 -11.83 10.59
N ILE A 395 -3.00 -12.60 11.24
CA ILE A 395 -4.14 -13.26 10.59
C ILE A 395 -5.09 -12.20 10.03
N ARG A 396 -5.38 -12.29 8.73
CA ARG A 396 -6.24 -11.34 8.00
C ARG A 396 -7.73 -11.74 8.11
N THR A 397 -8.59 -10.72 7.98
CA THR A 397 -10.04 -10.89 7.95
C THR A 397 -10.59 -11.29 6.57
N SER A 398 -9.78 -11.21 5.53
CA SER A 398 -10.09 -11.71 4.18
C SER A 398 -10.14 -13.24 4.12
N GLY A 399 -10.66 -13.79 3.04
CA GLY A 399 -10.75 -15.24 2.83
C GLY A 399 -11.91 -15.88 3.59
N ARG A 400 -11.84 -17.21 3.75
CA ARG A 400 -12.87 -18.08 4.33
C ARG A 400 -12.30 -18.95 5.44
N ASN A 401 -13.10 -19.87 5.97
CA ASN A 401 -12.68 -20.85 7.01
C ASN A 401 -12.16 -20.18 8.28
N ARG A 402 -12.95 -19.23 8.78
CA ARG A 402 -12.69 -18.47 10.00
C ARG A 402 -13.99 -18.11 10.68
N ILE A 403 -13.94 -17.88 11.99
CA ILE A 403 -15.02 -17.26 12.74
C ILE A 403 -14.52 -16.04 13.50
N PHE A 404 -15.42 -15.10 13.76
CA PHE A 404 -15.19 -13.94 14.61
C PHE A 404 -15.93 -14.14 15.92
N VAL A 405 -15.17 -14.21 17.01
CA VAL A 405 -15.73 -14.38 18.36
C VAL A 405 -15.35 -13.20 19.25
N ASN A 406 -16.23 -12.85 20.16
CA ASN A 406 -15.94 -11.84 21.17
C ASN A 406 -14.98 -12.40 22.25
N VAL A 407 -14.69 -11.59 23.25
CA VAL A 407 -13.77 -11.98 24.35
C VAL A 407 -14.29 -13.15 25.19
N ASP A 408 -15.59 -13.45 25.14
CA ASP A 408 -16.21 -14.58 25.85
C ASP A 408 -16.22 -15.86 24.99
N GLY A 409 -15.97 -15.79 23.70
CA GLY A 409 -15.99 -16.92 22.76
C GLY A 409 -17.27 -17.06 21.93
N ASP A 410 -18.22 -16.11 22.02
CA ASP A 410 -19.45 -16.11 21.22
C ASP A 410 -19.25 -15.48 19.84
N ARG A 411 -19.73 -16.13 18.76
CA ARG A 411 -19.90 -15.48 17.45
C ARG A 411 -20.92 -14.35 17.57
N PHE A 412 -20.65 -13.21 16.97
CA PHE A 412 -21.47 -12.01 17.15
C PHE A 412 -21.82 -11.29 15.83
N VAL A 413 -21.28 -11.72 14.70
CA VAL A 413 -21.51 -11.08 13.39
C VAL A 413 -21.31 -12.08 12.26
N ASN A 414 -21.94 -11.82 11.12
CA ASN A 414 -21.63 -12.49 9.85
C ASN A 414 -20.24 -12.07 9.36
N GLU A 415 -19.29 -12.98 9.32
CA GLU A 415 -17.89 -12.74 8.91
C GLU A 415 -17.75 -12.32 7.45
N GLY A 416 -18.77 -12.54 6.63
CA GLY A 416 -18.85 -12.14 5.23
C GLY A 416 -19.53 -10.78 4.99
N ALA A 417 -19.97 -10.09 6.04
CA ALA A 417 -20.68 -8.82 5.93
C ALA A 417 -19.81 -7.67 5.40
N ALA A 418 -20.44 -6.58 5.01
CA ALA A 418 -19.77 -5.34 4.63
C ALA A 418 -18.96 -4.76 5.80
N ARG A 419 -17.93 -3.99 5.49
CA ARG A 419 -16.95 -3.50 6.49
C ARG A 419 -17.56 -2.63 7.57
N ASP A 420 -18.51 -1.77 7.22
CA ASP A 420 -19.23 -0.92 8.16
C ASP A 420 -20.11 -1.75 9.12
N VAL A 421 -20.75 -2.81 8.63
CA VAL A 421 -21.49 -3.77 9.47
C VAL A 421 -20.54 -4.47 10.45
N LEU A 422 -19.40 -4.96 9.96
CA LEU A 422 -18.37 -5.58 10.80
C LEU A 422 -17.84 -4.60 11.85
N ALA A 423 -17.47 -3.39 11.44
CA ALA A 423 -16.94 -2.37 12.34
C ALA A 423 -17.94 -1.96 13.42
N ASN A 424 -19.22 -1.74 13.05
CA ASN A 424 -20.27 -1.44 14.01
C ASN A 424 -20.51 -2.58 15.02
N ALA A 425 -20.44 -3.83 14.56
CA ALA A 425 -20.59 -4.99 15.44
C ALA A 425 -19.42 -5.11 16.44
N ILE A 426 -18.18 -4.87 15.96
CA ILE A 426 -16.95 -4.94 16.79
C ILE A 426 -16.93 -3.83 17.85
N ILE A 427 -17.27 -2.59 17.47
CA ILE A 427 -17.28 -1.45 18.41
C ILE A 427 -18.23 -1.72 19.60
N LYS A 428 -19.31 -2.49 19.38
CA LYS A 428 -20.27 -2.87 20.41
C LYS A 428 -19.79 -4.01 21.33
N GLN A 429 -18.69 -4.71 20.97
CA GLN A 429 -18.15 -5.77 21.81
C GLN A 429 -17.39 -5.19 23.01
N PRO A 430 -17.23 -5.94 24.10
CA PRO A 430 -16.43 -5.51 25.25
C PRO A 430 -15.05 -5.03 24.81
N LYS A 431 -14.64 -3.84 25.25
CA LYS A 431 -13.37 -3.18 24.88
C LYS A 431 -13.21 -2.87 23.38
N GLY A 432 -14.25 -3.03 22.53
CA GLY A 432 -14.18 -2.82 21.09
C GLY A 432 -13.21 -3.79 20.39
N THR A 433 -13.04 -4.99 20.92
CA THR A 433 -12.09 -5.98 20.41
C THR A 433 -12.77 -7.34 20.19
N TYR A 434 -12.16 -8.18 19.38
CA TYR A 434 -12.61 -9.53 19.08
C TYR A 434 -11.43 -10.43 18.69
N TRP A 435 -11.69 -11.73 18.55
CA TRP A 435 -10.72 -12.72 18.08
C TRP A 435 -11.15 -13.29 16.73
N ILE A 436 -10.19 -13.37 15.80
CA ILE A 436 -10.30 -14.24 14.62
C ILE A 436 -9.81 -15.62 15.05
N VAL A 437 -10.65 -16.64 14.91
CA VAL A 437 -10.28 -18.03 15.18
C VAL A 437 -10.25 -18.79 13.85
N VAL A 438 -9.16 -19.48 13.62
CA VAL A 438 -8.87 -20.32 12.43
C VAL A 438 -8.18 -21.61 12.86
N ASN A 439 -8.03 -22.56 11.95
CA ASN A 439 -7.32 -23.80 12.20
C ASN A 439 -6.44 -24.23 11.01
N LYS A 440 -5.97 -25.48 11.02
CA LYS A 440 -5.15 -26.08 9.95
C LYS A 440 -5.76 -26.01 8.54
N VAL A 441 -7.08 -25.86 8.42
CA VAL A 441 -7.74 -25.69 7.12
C VAL A 441 -7.23 -24.43 6.42
N ARG A 442 -7.06 -23.36 7.17
CA ARG A 442 -6.55 -22.09 6.64
C ARG A 442 -5.02 -22.04 6.62
N TYR A 443 -4.37 -22.60 7.62
CA TYR A 443 -2.91 -22.64 7.75
C TYR A 443 -2.46 -24.10 7.88
N PRO A 444 -2.28 -24.81 6.75
CA PRO A 444 -1.98 -26.26 6.76
C PRO A 444 -0.60 -26.59 7.31
N ALA A 445 0.33 -25.63 7.32
CA ALA A 445 1.68 -25.79 7.87
C ALA A 445 2.12 -24.50 8.59
N ARG A 446 2.98 -24.63 9.60
CA ARG A 446 3.49 -23.48 10.38
C ARG A 446 4.40 -22.55 9.59
N ASP A 447 5.00 -23.04 8.52
CA ASP A 447 5.84 -22.28 7.57
C ASP A 447 5.07 -21.81 6.32
N TRP A 448 3.74 -22.03 6.27
CA TRP A 448 2.90 -21.45 5.25
C TRP A 448 2.97 -19.92 5.30
N VAL A 449 3.30 -19.29 4.16
CA VAL A 449 3.50 -17.84 4.05
C VAL A 449 2.20 -17.15 3.68
N ASP A 450 1.79 -16.19 4.48
CA ASP A 450 0.60 -15.38 4.21
C ASP A 450 0.85 -14.29 3.15
N ALA A 451 -0.19 -13.50 2.85
CA ALA A 451 -0.11 -12.39 1.91
C ALA A 451 0.87 -11.26 2.32
N ASN A 452 1.39 -11.27 3.54
CA ASN A 452 2.37 -10.30 4.03
C ASN A 452 3.80 -10.84 4.03
N GLY A 453 3.98 -12.10 3.67
CA GLY A 453 5.27 -12.78 3.73
C GLY A 453 5.69 -13.24 5.13
N ALA A 454 4.78 -13.24 6.12
CA ALA A 454 5.00 -13.79 7.45
C ALA A 454 4.43 -15.22 7.56
N THR A 455 5.13 -16.07 8.31
CA THR A 455 4.65 -17.43 8.61
C THR A 455 3.85 -17.45 9.90
N ILE A 456 3.02 -18.47 10.08
CA ILE A 456 2.36 -18.72 11.39
C ILE A 456 3.40 -18.89 12.49
N ARG A 457 4.53 -19.54 12.20
CA ARG A 457 5.64 -19.68 13.17
C ARG A 457 6.14 -18.33 13.67
N ASP A 458 6.34 -17.38 12.74
CA ASP A 458 6.80 -16.03 13.09
C ASP A 458 5.77 -15.30 13.94
N MET A 459 4.49 -15.35 13.56
CA MET A 459 3.39 -14.70 14.29
C MET A 459 3.24 -15.25 15.72
N VAL A 460 3.38 -16.57 15.89
CA VAL A 460 3.33 -17.22 17.22
C VAL A 460 4.57 -16.85 18.04
N ALA A 461 5.76 -16.86 17.44
CA ALA A 461 7.00 -16.48 18.11
C ALA A 461 6.99 -15.03 18.60
N LEU A 462 6.33 -14.14 17.86
CA LEU A 462 6.13 -12.73 18.24
C LEU A 462 5.01 -12.52 19.26
N GLY A 463 4.26 -13.58 19.62
CA GLY A 463 3.14 -13.49 20.56
C GLY A 463 1.88 -12.80 20.00
N SER A 464 1.84 -12.54 18.69
CA SER A 464 0.70 -11.88 18.03
C SER A 464 -0.40 -12.87 17.62
N VAL A 465 -0.10 -14.15 17.58
CA VAL A 465 -1.03 -15.26 17.35
C VAL A 465 -0.88 -16.28 18.45
N VAL A 466 -2.01 -16.69 19.03
CA VAL A 466 -2.08 -17.77 20.00
C VAL A 466 -2.28 -19.08 19.25
N GLU A 467 -1.42 -20.07 19.49
CA GLU A 467 -1.53 -21.43 18.95
C GLU A 467 -1.96 -22.41 20.03
N ALA A 468 -2.83 -23.35 19.70
CA ALA A 468 -3.33 -24.39 20.62
C ALA A 468 -3.65 -25.68 19.87
N ASP A 469 -3.49 -26.82 20.54
CA ASP A 469 -3.79 -28.13 19.97
C ASP A 469 -5.28 -28.47 20.02
N SER A 470 -6.02 -27.86 20.97
CA SER A 470 -7.46 -28.05 21.16
C SER A 470 -8.19 -26.74 21.40
N LEU A 471 -9.53 -26.73 21.26
CA LEU A 471 -10.35 -25.56 21.59
C LEU A 471 -10.31 -25.24 23.10
N ASP A 472 -10.23 -26.24 23.96
CA ASP A 472 -10.10 -26.01 25.40
C ASP A 472 -8.77 -25.33 25.76
N ASP A 473 -7.66 -25.74 25.12
CA ASP A 473 -6.37 -25.10 25.29
C ASP A 473 -6.38 -23.69 24.71
N LEU A 474 -7.01 -23.47 23.53
CA LEU A 474 -7.17 -22.16 22.95
C LEU A 474 -7.95 -21.22 23.88
N ALA A 475 -9.09 -21.67 24.37
CA ALA A 475 -9.93 -20.92 25.32
C ALA A 475 -9.15 -20.54 26.58
N LYS A 476 -8.41 -21.48 27.15
CA LYS A 476 -7.55 -21.23 28.31
C LYS A 476 -6.48 -20.17 28.04
N LYS A 477 -5.80 -20.27 26.90
CA LYS A 477 -4.73 -19.31 26.52
C LYS A 477 -5.25 -17.91 26.19
N THR A 478 -6.46 -17.80 25.66
CA THR A 478 -7.07 -16.52 25.26
C THR A 478 -7.99 -15.92 26.33
N GLY A 479 -8.35 -16.69 27.35
CA GLY A 479 -9.28 -16.29 28.41
C GLY A 479 -10.76 -16.37 28.02
N MET A 480 -11.08 -17.05 26.92
CA MET A 480 -12.47 -17.31 26.49
C MET A 480 -13.12 -18.41 27.30
N ASP A 481 -14.44 -18.44 27.33
CA ASP A 481 -15.21 -19.58 27.82
C ASP A 481 -15.14 -20.75 26.82
N ALA A 482 -14.64 -21.91 27.25
CA ALA A 482 -14.44 -23.06 26.38
C ALA A 482 -15.76 -23.60 25.79
N GLY A 483 -16.85 -23.59 26.59
CA GLY A 483 -18.17 -24.04 26.14
C GLY A 483 -18.74 -23.11 25.05
N LYS A 484 -18.63 -21.81 25.23
CA LYS A 484 -19.08 -20.81 24.23
C LYS A 484 -18.26 -20.88 22.94
N LEU A 485 -16.93 -20.97 23.04
CA LEU A 485 -16.06 -21.12 21.88
C LEU A 485 -16.41 -22.39 21.09
N LYS A 486 -16.58 -23.52 21.79
CA LYS A 486 -16.99 -24.77 21.17
C LYS A 486 -18.36 -24.64 20.49
N ALA A 487 -19.36 -24.07 21.17
CA ALA A 487 -20.70 -23.84 20.60
C ALA A 487 -20.63 -22.94 19.32
N SER A 488 -19.78 -21.95 19.32
CA SER A 488 -19.54 -21.08 18.14
C SER A 488 -18.95 -21.85 16.96
N ILE A 489 -17.97 -22.71 17.17
CA ILE A 489 -17.39 -23.59 16.15
C ILE A 489 -18.42 -24.62 15.67
N ASP A 490 -19.14 -25.29 16.57
CA ASP A 490 -20.16 -26.28 16.22
C ASP A 490 -21.29 -25.65 15.41
N GLY A 491 -21.72 -24.42 15.77
CA GLY A 491 -22.71 -23.65 15.03
C GLY A 491 -22.25 -23.32 13.60
N TYR A 492 -21.01 -22.82 13.44
CA TYR A 492 -20.40 -22.59 12.12
C TYR A 492 -20.34 -23.89 11.29
N ASN A 493 -19.85 -24.96 11.87
CA ASN A 493 -19.73 -26.26 11.20
C ASN A 493 -21.08 -26.81 10.73
N LYS A 494 -22.14 -26.63 11.53
CA LYS A 494 -23.51 -27.03 11.16
C LYS A 494 -24.00 -26.23 9.93
N ILE A 495 -23.70 -24.93 9.85
CA ILE A 495 -24.07 -24.11 8.70
C ILE A 495 -23.32 -24.60 7.45
N VAL A 496 -22.02 -24.87 7.56
CA VAL A 496 -21.19 -25.33 6.44
C VAL A 496 -21.60 -26.73 5.96
N LYS A 497 -21.83 -27.66 6.91
CA LYS A 497 -22.11 -29.06 6.58
C LYS A 497 -23.55 -29.30 6.14
N ASP A 498 -24.52 -28.74 6.86
CA ASP A 498 -25.93 -29.07 6.73
C ASP A 498 -26.73 -27.96 6.01
N GLY A 499 -26.11 -26.83 5.65
CA GLY A 499 -26.80 -25.67 5.11
C GLY A 499 -27.75 -25.02 6.11
N ALA A 500 -27.51 -25.18 7.42
CA ALA A 500 -28.35 -24.61 8.46
C ALA A 500 -28.40 -23.08 8.34
N LYS A 501 -29.58 -22.50 8.63
CA LYS A 501 -29.74 -21.05 8.66
C LYS A 501 -28.93 -20.46 9.81
N ASP A 502 -28.00 -19.54 9.50
CA ASP A 502 -27.28 -18.78 10.51
C ASP A 502 -28.13 -17.62 11.06
N PRO A 503 -28.36 -17.51 12.37
CA PRO A 503 -29.03 -16.37 12.95
C PRO A 503 -28.30 -15.04 12.72
N LEU A 504 -26.99 -15.07 12.45
CA LEU A 504 -26.17 -13.90 12.12
C LEU A 504 -26.16 -13.56 10.61
N GLY A 505 -26.76 -14.43 9.78
CA GLY A 505 -26.91 -14.20 8.34
C GLY A 505 -25.71 -14.66 7.48
N PHE A 506 -24.77 -15.42 8.03
CA PHE A 506 -23.71 -16.05 7.23
C PHE A 506 -24.31 -17.15 6.34
N VAL A 507 -23.91 -17.14 5.06
CA VAL A 507 -24.30 -18.16 4.10
C VAL A 507 -23.04 -18.89 3.62
N ALA A 508 -22.98 -20.18 3.88
CA ALA A 508 -21.86 -21.00 3.45
C ALA A 508 -21.84 -21.20 1.93
N ASN A 509 -20.64 -21.20 1.38
CA ASN A 509 -20.40 -21.62 0.00
C ASN A 509 -19.82 -23.05 0.03
N ASN A 510 -20.59 -24.04 -0.37
CA ASN A 510 -20.24 -25.45 -0.29
C ASN A 510 -18.96 -25.86 -1.03
N LYS A 511 -18.45 -25.00 -1.95
CA LYS A 511 -17.19 -25.24 -2.66
C LYS A 511 -15.98 -24.61 -1.98
N ALA A 512 -16.19 -23.58 -1.14
CA ALA A 512 -15.11 -22.77 -0.58
C ALA A 512 -15.05 -22.80 0.95
N ASP A 513 -16.16 -23.08 1.63
CA ASP A 513 -16.20 -23.20 3.08
C ASP A 513 -16.04 -24.65 3.52
N THR A 514 -15.18 -24.86 4.51
CA THR A 514 -14.86 -26.16 5.10
C THR A 514 -15.14 -26.11 6.59
N THR A 515 -15.61 -27.23 7.14
CA THR A 515 -15.80 -27.36 8.60
C THR A 515 -14.47 -27.25 9.34
N LEU A 516 -14.50 -26.59 10.49
CA LEU A 516 -13.36 -26.42 11.38
C LEU A 516 -13.45 -27.45 12.49
N THR A 517 -12.77 -28.60 12.35
CA THR A 517 -12.94 -29.76 13.25
C THR A 517 -11.69 -30.12 14.03
N GLU A 518 -10.50 -29.79 13.53
CA GLU A 518 -9.25 -30.26 14.13
C GLU A 518 -8.21 -29.16 14.22
N GLY A 519 -7.38 -29.22 15.25
CA GLY A 519 -6.20 -28.35 15.39
C GLY A 519 -5.05 -28.71 14.45
N PRO A 520 -3.95 -27.94 14.52
CA PRO A 520 -3.77 -26.82 15.43
C PRO A 520 -4.76 -25.69 15.19
N TRP A 521 -5.12 -25.01 16.28
CA TRP A 521 -5.99 -23.85 16.30
C TRP A 521 -5.16 -22.59 16.49
N TYR A 522 -5.61 -21.51 15.87
CA TYR A 522 -4.95 -20.21 15.97
C TYR A 522 -5.97 -19.13 16.26
N ALA A 523 -5.62 -18.22 17.16
CA ALA A 523 -6.41 -17.02 17.44
C ALA A 523 -5.57 -15.77 17.38
N CYS A 524 -6.13 -14.70 16.80
CA CYS A 524 -5.50 -13.40 16.71
C CYS A 524 -6.50 -12.33 17.15
N GLN A 525 -6.10 -11.49 18.12
CA GLN A 525 -6.94 -10.39 18.58
C GLN A 525 -6.94 -9.24 17.60
N LYS A 526 -8.10 -8.63 17.37
CA LYS A 526 -8.31 -7.54 16.41
C LYS A 526 -9.19 -6.43 16.97
N VAL A 527 -9.01 -5.24 16.39
CA VAL A 527 -9.80 -4.03 16.62
C VAL A 527 -10.21 -3.39 15.30
N VAL A 528 -11.13 -2.45 15.34
CA VAL A 528 -11.38 -1.58 14.18
C VAL A 528 -10.25 -0.56 14.01
N THR A 529 -10.01 -0.15 12.77
CA THR A 529 -8.97 0.83 12.42
C THR A 529 -9.42 1.69 11.24
N VAL A 530 -8.96 2.92 11.15
CA VAL A 530 -9.18 3.75 9.97
C VAL A 530 -8.42 3.17 8.78
N HIS A 531 -9.11 3.03 7.63
CA HIS A 531 -8.56 2.30 6.50
C HIS A 531 -8.57 3.08 5.20
N HIS A 532 -9.70 3.63 4.79
CA HIS A 532 -9.88 4.31 3.52
C HIS A 532 -10.73 5.57 3.71
N THR A 533 -10.43 6.61 2.98
CA THR A 533 -11.28 7.80 2.90
C THR A 533 -11.95 7.81 1.54
N MET A 534 -13.31 7.73 1.50
CA MET A 534 -14.06 7.66 0.24
C MET A 534 -14.31 9.02 -0.37
N GLY A 535 -14.14 10.09 0.41
CA GLY A 535 -14.25 11.47 -0.05
C GLY A 535 -12.93 12.05 -0.52
N GLY A 536 -13.01 13.08 -1.34
CA GLY A 536 -11.85 13.75 -1.91
C GLY A 536 -12.21 14.68 -3.07
N ILE A 537 -11.28 14.83 -3.99
CA ILE A 537 -11.42 15.66 -5.20
C ILE A 537 -12.50 15.07 -6.11
N LYS A 538 -13.46 15.89 -6.51
CA LYS A 538 -14.49 15.48 -7.49
C LYS A 538 -13.87 15.37 -8.87
N ILE A 539 -14.10 14.23 -9.52
CA ILE A 539 -13.65 13.94 -10.89
C ILE A 539 -14.83 13.50 -11.76
N ASN A 540 -14.60 13.43 -13.08
CA ASN A 540 -15.47 12.73 -14.03
C ASN A 540 -14.85 11.40 -14.49
N THR A 541 -15.48 10.69 -15.44
CA THR A 541 -15.00 9.40 -15.97
C THR A 541 -13.70 9.49 -16.77
N LYS A 542 -13.24 10.70 -17.10
CA LYS A 542 -11.92 10.97 -17.71
C LYS A 542 -10.86 11.35 -16.67
N ALA A 543 -11.18 11.21 -15.38
CA ALA A 543 -10.33 11.64 -14.27
C ALA A 543 -10.00 13.15 -14.26
N GLU A 544 -10.73 13.98 -15.02
CA GLU A 544 -10.61 15.43 -15.01
C GLU A 544 -11.17 16.00 -13.71
N VAL A 545 -10.45 16.92 -13.07
CA VAL A 545 -10.88 17.57 -11.83
C VAL A 545 -12.01 18.57 -12.10
N ILE A 546 -13.08 18.46 -11.32
CA ILE A 546 -14.25 19.34 -11.40
C ILE A 546 -14.15 20.47 -10.37
N GLY A 547 -14.29 21.68 -10.84
CA GLY A 547 -14.32 22.88 -10.01
C GLY A 547 -15.61 23.08 -9.24
N THR A 548 -15.59 24.00 -8.28
CA THR A 548 -16.78 24.41 -7.50
C THR A 548 -17.86 25.06 -8.35
N ASP A 549 -17.53 25.51 -9.57
CA ASP A 549 -18.47 26.04 -10.58
C ASP A 549 -19.06 24.94 -11.49
N GLY A 550 -18.73 23.66 -11.22
CA GLY A 550 -19.18 22.50 -11.98
C GLY A 550 -18.45 22.27 -13.30
N LYS A 551 -17.42 23.04 -13.62
CA LYS A 551 -16.64 22.89 -14.85
C LYS A 551 -15.34 22.14 -14.59
N VAL A 552 -14.77 21.57 -15.64
CA VAL A 552 -13.42 20.98 -15.62
C VAL A 552 -12.39 22.08 -15.36
N ILE A 553 -11.42 21.80 -14.50
CA ILE A 553 -10.22 22.63 -14.33
C ILE A 553 -9.19 22.19 -15.39
N PRO A 554 -8.93 22.98 -16.43
CA PRO A 554 -8.06 22.55 -17.53
C PRO A 554 -6.64 22.21 -17.06
N GLY A 555 -6.09 21.11 -17.59
CA GLY A 555 -4.74 20.64 -17.26
C GLY A 555 -4.62 19.97 -15.87
N LEU A 556 -5.72 19.77 -15.14
CA LEU A 556 -5.72 19.14 -13.81
C LEU A 556 -6.54 17.85 -13.80
N TYR A 557 -5.87 16.76 -13.38
CA TYR A 557 -6.42 15.41 -13.23
C TYR A 557 -6.20 14.89 -11.82
N ALA A 558 -7.00 13.91 -11.40
CA ALA A 558 -6.78 13.22 -10.12
C ALA A 558 -7.24 11.77 -10.20
N ALA A 559 -6.57 10.86 -9.45
CA ALA A 559 -6.91 9.45 -9.43
C ALA A 559 -6.55 8.76 -8.11
N GLY A 560 -7.25 7.69 -7.79
CA GLY A 560 -7.08 6.89 -6.58
C GLY A 560 -7.69 7.54 -5.34
N GLU A 561 -7.27 7.16 -4.15
CA GLU A 561 -7.90 7.52 -2.87
C GLU A 561 -7.97 9.04 -2.58
N VAL A 562 -7.27 9.88 -3.33
CA VAL A 562 -7.39 11.35 -3.24
C VAL A 562 -8.71 11.87 -3.81
N THR A 563 -9.42 11.04 -4.59
CA THR A 563 -10.68 11.40 -5.26
C THR A 563 -11.90 10.96 -4.46
N GLY A 564 -13.04 11.61 -4.70
CA GLY A 564 -14.32 11.26 -4.11
C GLY A 564 -15.35 10.85 -5.15
N GLY A 565 -16.45 10.22 -4.69
CA GLY A 565 -17.59 9.87 -5.51
C GLY A 565 -17.64 8.45 -6.06
N ILE A 566 -16.56 7.67 -6.00
CA ILE A 566 -16.54 6.32 -6.56
C ILE A 566 -17.17 5.30 -5.60
N HIS A 567 -16.85 5.38 -4.32
CA HIS A 567 -17.14 4.31 -3.36
C HIS A 567 -18.33 4.60 -2.43
N GLY A 568 -18.99 5.73 -2.58
CA GLY A 568 -20.04 6.15 -1.66
C GLY A 568 -19.53 6.29 -0.23
N SER A 569 -20.30 5.86 0.76
CA SER A 569 -19.90 5.96 2.17
C SER A 569 -19.26 4.69 2.75
N ASN A 570 -19.15 3.62 1.96
CA ASN A 570 -18.51 2.36 2.39
C ASN A 570 -17.97 1.58 1.20
N ARG A 571 -16.65 1.53 1.05
CA ARG A 571 -15.98 0.88 -0.06
C ARG A 571 -15.97 -0.65 0.10
N LEU A 572 -16.39 -1.37 -0.94
CA LEU A 572 -16.26 -2.83 -0.99
C LEU A 572 -14.80 -3.26 -1.06
N GLY A 573 -14.46 -4.36 -0.36
CA GLY A 573 -13.13 -4.95 -0.41
C GLY A 573 -12.73 -5.32 -1.84
N GLY A 574 -11.50 -4.96 -2.23
CA GLY A 574 -10.99 -5.17 -3.59
C GLY A 574 -11.26 -4.03 -4.58
N ASN A 575 -12.24 -3.14 -4.32
CA ASN A 575 -12.53 -2.02 -5.23
C ASN A 575 -11.45 -0.92 -5.20
N ALA A 576 -10.67 -0.77 -4.11
CA ALA A 576 -9.64 0.27 -4.06
C ALA A 576 -8.52 0.05 -5.08
N ILE A 577 -8.03 -1.18 -5.23
CA ILE A 577 -6.98 -1.46 -6.21
C ILE A 577 -7.54 -1.38 -7.63
N ALA A 578 -8.80 -1.80 -7.85
CA ALA A 578 -9.47 -1.62 -9.14
C ALA A 578 -9.56 -0.14 -9.53
N ASP A 579 -9.99 0.74 -8.60
CA ASP A 579 -10.03 2.19 -8.75
C ASP A 579 -8.63 2.76 -9.02
N VAL A 580 -7.67 2.49 -8.14
CA VAL A 580 -6.29 2.98 -8.22
C VAL A 580 -5.66 2.67 -9.59
N MET A 581 -5.84 1.46 -10.10
CA MET A 581 -5.26 1.07 -11.38
C MET A 581 -6.05 1.64 -12.57
N LEU A 582 -7.38 1.57 -12.54
CA LEU A 582 -8.20 2.03 -13.65
C LEU A 582 -8.14 3.55 -13.81
N PHE A 583 -8.48 4.31 -12.75
CA PHE A 583 -8.49 5.78 -12.84
C PHE A 583 -7.07 6.35 -12.93
N GLY A 584 -6.05 5.67 -12.36
CA GLY A 584 -4.65 6.04 -12.59
C GLY A 584 -4.29 5.98 -14.07
N ARG A 585 -4.59 4.87 -14.73
CA ARG A 585 -4.38 4.71 -16.18
C ARG A 585 -5.18 5.73 -16.99
N THR A 586 -6.45 5.91 -16.67
CA THR A 586 -7.31 6.90 -17.33
C THR A 586 -6.72 8.30 -17.23
N ALA A 587 -6.32 8.73 -16.02
CA ALA A 587 -5.71 10.03 -15.80
C ALA A 587 -4.42 10.22 -16.62
N GLY A 588 -3.59 9.18 -16.69
CA GLY A 588 -2.35 9.21 -17.48
C GLY A 588 -2.62 9.37 -18.98
N VAL A 589 -3.54 8.60 -19.53
CA VAL A 589 -3.92 8.66 -20.96
C VAL A 589 -4.52 10.03 -21.31
N GLU A 590 -5.48 10.53 -20.51
CA GLU A 590 -6.16 11.80 -20.75
C GLU A 590 -5.19 12.99 -20.56
N ALA A 591 -4.30 12.95 -19.56
CA ALA A 591 -3.27 13.95 -19.37
C ALA A 591 -2.29 14.01 -20.56
N ALA A 592 -1.85 12.86 -21.07
CA ALA A 592 -1.00 12.81 -22.26
C ALA A 592 -1.71 13.30 -23.53
N ALA A 593 -3.00 13.02 -23.68
CA ALA A 593 -3.81 13.53 -24.79
C ALA A 593 -3.94 15.05 -24.71
N PHE A 594 -4.18 15.58 -23.51
CA PHE A 594 -4.23 17.04 -23.28
C PHE A 594 -2.89 17.70 -23.61
N ALA A 595 -1.78 17.16 -23.14
CA ALA A 595 -0.43 17.69 -23.40
C ALA A 595 -0.08 17.74 -24.90
N LYS A 596 -0.58 16.79 -25.71
CA LYS A 596 -0.37 16.78 -27.16
C LYS A 596 -1.12 17.89 -27.90
N SER A 597 -2.16 18.47 -27.29
CA SER A 597 -2.99 19.51 -27.89
C SER A 597 -2.61 20.93 -27.46
N HIS A 598 -1.64 21.07 -26.57
CA HIS A 598 -1.15 22.34 -26.02
C HIS A 598 0.35 22.51 -26.17
#